data_44b7989ba38f709f85e00abcbd904293
#
_entry.id   44b7989ba38f709f85e00abcbd904293
#
_cell.length_a   1.000
_cell.length_b   1.000
_cell.length_c   1.000
_cell.angle_alpha   90.00
_cell.angle_beta   90.00
_cell.angle_gamma   90.00
#
_symmetry.space_group_name_H-M   'P 1'
#
loop_
_entity.id
_entity.type
_entity.pdbx_description
1 polymer ?
#
loop_
_entity_poly.entity_id
_entity_poly.type
_entity_poly.pdbx_seq_one_letter_code
_entity_poly.pdbx_strand_id
1 'polypeptide(L)'
;MPYCPVSPAYATVSKDYDKLRHVIDTLTPGLVFAADGARYGKAIAATVAADVEVILAQGALEGRKAGTFQSLRHTTATPAVDAAMHATGPGTIVKFLFTSGSTKMPKPVINTQRMWCANLQQITLSLPVLAEAPPVLVDWLPWNHTFGSNHNFGLTMMHGGTLYIDDGKPTAALIGETLRNLREIAPTVYFNVPTGFEMIAEAMKTDAQLRANLLSRVRLFFYSGAGLAQPVWDSLHATQEAAIGERIVMCTGLGMTESAPSAMFCNSPDVRSGHIGAPVPGMVLKLVEVDGKTEVRYRGPNVTPGYWRSDAATRDAFDDEGYLCTGDAVKWIDENNIHRGLAFDGRIAEDFKLSTGTFVSVGPMRAKIIVAGAPYIQDVV
;
A
#
# COMPACT_ATOMS: atom_id res chain seq x y z
N MET A 1 15.87 -8.01 14.15
CA MET A 1 15.34 -6.82 14.86
C MET A 1 14.17 -6.27 14.06
N PRO A 2 12.98 -6.10 14.65
CA PRO A 2 11.87 -5.47 13.97
C PRO A 2 12.12 -3.98 13.75
N TYR A 3 11.54 -3.40 12.70
CA TYR A 3 11.62 -1.98 12.41
C TYR A 3 10.24 -1.38 12.11
N CYS A 4 10.14 -0.07 12.18
CA CYS A 4 8.93 0.68 11.82
C CYS A 4 9.30 1.86 10.91
N PRO A 5 8.90 1.84 9.63
CA PRO A 5 9.01 3.02 8.79
C PRO A 5 7.90 4.00 9.19
N VAL A 6 8.30 5.18 9.66
CA VAL A 6 7.38 6.22 10.14
C VAL A 6 7.12 7.22 9.03
N SER A 7 5.87 7.67 8.90
CA SER A 7 5.53 8.73 7.94
C SER A 7 6.35 10.00 8.19
N PRO A 8 7.11 10.50 7.22
CA PRO A 8 7.85 11.76 7.36
C PRO A 8 6.94 12.95 7.73
N ALA A 9 5.68 12.92 7.31
CA ALA A 9 4.71 13.97 7.61
C ALA A 9 4.44 14.13 9.11
N TYR A 10 4.58 13.07 9.92
CA TYR A 10 4.43 13.15 11.37
C TYR A 10 5.52 14.01 12.03
N ALA A 11 6.67 14.14 11.38
CA ALA A 11 7.79 14.94 11.87
C ALA A 11 7.91 16.31 11.16
N THR A 12 7.44 16.44 9.91
CA THR A 12 7.72 17.63 9.09
C THR A 12 6.49 18.52 8.85
N VAL A 13 5.28 17.97 8.97
CA VAL A 13 4.03 18.69 8.72
C VAL A 13 3.25 18.90 10.02
N SER A 14 3.27 17.94 10.94
CA SER A 14 2.60 18.03 12.24
C SER A 14 3.21 19.14 13.09
N LYS A 15 2.36 19.95 13.75
CA LYS A 15 2.78 21.04 14.65
C LYS A 15 3.00 20.55 16.09
N ASP A 16 2.27 19.53 16.51
CA ASP A 16 2.22 18.98 17.87
C ASP A 16 3.01 17.66 18.04
N TYR A 17 3.33 17.02 16.93
CA TYR A 17 3.96 15.68 16.88
C TYR A 17 3.18 14.56 17.57
N ASP A 18 1.90 14.69 17.84
CA ASP A 18 1.13 13.74 18.63
C ASP A 18 1.15 12.34 18.02
N LYS A 19 1.00 12.22 16.69
CA LYS A 19 1.08 10.92 16.00
C LYS A 19 2.48 10.31 16.09
N LEU A 20 3.53 11.13 15.99
CA LEU A 20 4.91 10.65 16.14
C LEU A 20 5.16 10.18 17.58
N ARG A 21 4.75 10.96 18.57
CA ARG A 21 4.84 10.61 19.99
C ARG A 21 4.13 9.30 20.27
N HIS A 22 2.90 9.14 19.77
CA HIS A 22 2.15 7.90 19.91
C HIS A 22 2.91 6.69 19.33
N VAL A 23 3.55 6.83 18.15
CA VAL A 23 4.36 5.76 17.55
C VAL A 23 5.56 5.42 18.45
N ILE A 24 6.30 6.42 18.92
CA ILE A 24 7.48 6.25 19.78
C ILE A 24 7.09 5.60 21.11
N ASP A 25 6.06 6.11 21.78
CA ASP A 25 5.60 5.59 23.08
C ASP A 25 5.07 4.16 22.97
N THR A 26 4.36 3.84 21.88
CA THR A 26 3.83 2.49 21.62
C THR A 26 4.94 1.48 21.35
N LEU A 27 5.93 1.85 20.55
CA LEU A 27 6.99 0.92 20.13
C LEU A 27 8.17 0.88 21.11
N THR A 28 8.40 1.93 21.90
CA THR A 28 9.57 2.08 22.77
C THR A 28 10.88 1.66 22.08
N PRO A 29 11.28 2.36 21.00
CA PRO A 29 12.40 1.93 20.16
C PRO A 29 13.73 2.05 20.94
N GLY A 30 14.63 1.10 20.78
CA GLY A 30 16.00 1.19 21.28
C GLY A 30 16.89 2.05 20.36
N LEU A 31 16.48 2.26 19.11
CA LEU A 31 17.20 3.06 18.12
C LEU A 31 16.23 3.80 17.19
N VAL A 32 16.54 5.06 16.91
CA VAL A 32 15.85 5.88 15.91
C VAL A 32 16.84 6.26 14.80
N PHE A 33 16.47 5.97 13.55
CA PHE A 33 17.21 6.41 12.38
C PHE A 33 16.48 7.59 11.71
N ALA A 34 17.22 8.62 11.33
CA ALA A 34 16.71 9.71 10.50
C ALA A 34 17.71 10.10 9.40
N ALA A 35 17.18 10.44 8.22
CA ALA A 35 18.03 10.81 7.08
C ALA A 35 18.80 12.12 7.31
N ASP A 36 18.20 13.09 8.00
CA ASP A 36 18.75 14.43 8.15
C ASP A 36 18.44 15.03 9.53
N GLY A 37 19.50 15.38 10.27
CA GLY A 37 19.38 15.99 11.60
C GLY A 37 18.73 17.37 11.59
N ALA A 38 18.98 18.21 10.59
CA ALA A 38 18.38 19.53 10.49
C ALA A 38 16.87 19.43 10.23
N ARG A 39 16.47 18.50 9.38
CA ARG A 39 15.06 18.30 8.99
C ARG A 39 14.21 17.67 10.10
N TYR A 40 14.76 16.69 10.83
CA TYR A 40 14.01 15.89 11.80
C TYR A 40 14.36 16.19 13.25
N GLY A 41 15.39 17.00 13.52
CA GLY A 41 15.93 17.23 14.87
C GLY A 41 14.91 17.76 15.88
N LYS A 42 14.06 18.71 15.49
CA LYS A 42 13.01 19.24 16.37
C LYS A 42 12.01 18.18 16.80
N ALA A 43 11.57 17.34 15.86
CA ALA A 43 10.65 16.25 16.14
C ALA A 43 11.30 15.18 17.05
N ILE A 44 12.55 14.83 16.79
CA ILE A 44 13.33 13.89 17.62
C ILE A 44 13.49 14.44 19.04
N ALA A 45 13.87 15.70 19.19
CA ALA A 45 14.01 16.33 20.50
C ALA A 45 12.68 16.36 21.30
N ALA A 46 11.54 16.53 20.61
CA ALA A 46 10.23 16.58 21.23
C ALA A 46 9.62 15.22 21.61
N THR A 47 10.06 14.12 20.96
CA THR A 47 9.36 12.84 21.06
C THR A 47 10.23 11.64 21.44
N VAL A 48 11.55 11.72 21.30
CA VAL A 48 12.47 10.60 21.52
C VAL A 48 13.23 10.80 22.82
N ALA A 49 13.08 9.90 23.78
CA ALA A 49 13.75 9.97 25.07
C ALA A 49 15.27 10.05 24.93
N ALA A 50 15.94 10.70 25.91
CA ALA A 50 17.36 11.05 25.80
C ALA A 50 18.30 9.83 25.76
N ASP A 51 17.89 8.71 26.34
CA ASP A 51 18.61 7.45 26.41
C ASP A 51 18.47 6.57 25.15
N VAL A 52 17.52 6.90 24.26
CA VAL A 52 17.36 6.18 22.98
C VAL A 52 18.49 6.57 22.02
N GLU A 53 19.16 5.61 21.43
CA GLU A 53 20.18 5.86 20.41
C GLU A 53 19.60 6.49 19.16
N VAL A 54 20.27 7.53 18.64
CA VAL A 54 19.87 8.16 17.37
C VAL A 54 21.02 8.04 16.37
N ILE A 55 20.68 7.59 15.17
CA ILE A 55 21.60 7.50 14.02
C ILE A 55 21.11 8.41 12.92
N LEU A 56 22.01 9.21 12.34
CA LEU A 56 21.72 10.10 11.23
C LEU A 56 22.48 9.68 9.97
N ALA A 57 21.86 9.85 8.80
CA ALA A 57 22.58 9.74 7.54
C ALA A 57 23.45 11.01 7.30
N GLN A 58 22.92 12.19 7.66
CA GLN A 58 23.62 13.47 7.57
C GLN A 58 23.15 14.46 8.64
N GLY A 59 23.95 15.53 8.81
CA GLY A 59 23.66 16.59 9.76
C GLY A 59 23.97 16.23 11.21
N ALA A 60 23.48 17.02 12.15
CA ALA A 60 23.64 16.86 13.59
C ALA A 60 22.35 17.23 14.32
N LEU A 61 22.23 16.82 15.58
CA LEU A 61 21.14 17.25 16.48
C LEU A 61 21.66 18.33 17.45
N GLU A 62 20.84 19.32 17.71
CA GLU A 62 21.13 20.31 18.75
C GLU A 62 20.95 19.67 20.13
N GLY A 63 21.95 19.88 21.00
CA GLY A 63 21.89 19.40 22.39
C GLY A 63 21.89 17.89 22.61
N ARG A 64 22.02 17.07 21.55
CA ARG A 64 22.02 15.61 21.64
C ARG A 64 23.07 14.97 20.75
N LYS A 65 23.84 14.05 21.29
CA LYS A 65 24.78 13.23 20.50
C LYS A 65 24.01 12.23 19.63
N ALA A 66 24.40 12.10 18.37
CA ALA A 66 23.91 11.09 17.44
C ALA A 66 25.08 10.34 16.79
N GLY A 67 24.87 9.06 16.52
CA GLY A 67 25.77 8.27 15.69
C GLY A 67 25.55 8.60 14.20
N THR A 68 26.45 8.17 13.33
CA THR A 68 26.33 8.33 11.87
C THR A 68 26.03 6.99 11.22
N PHE A 69 25.23 7.01 10.16
CA PHE A 69 24.98 5.82 9.34
C PHE A 69 26.29 5.27 8.77
N GLN A 70 27.25 6.14 8.44
CA GLN A 70 28.55 5.74 7.96
C GLN A 70 29.34 4.92 8.99
N SER A 71 29.27 5.27 10.29
CA SER A 71 29.92 4.47 11.34
C SER A 71 29.30 3.08 11.48
N LEU A 72 27.99 2.96 11.34
CA LEU A 72 27.32 1.65 11.33
C LEU A 72 27.76 0.76 10.18
N ARG A 73 27.91 1.32 8.98
CA ARG A 73 28.36 0.58 7.79
C ARG A 73 29.75 -0.04 7.96
N HIS A 74 30.62 0.55 8.78
CA HIS A 74 31.97 0.07 9.06
C HIS A 74 32.05 -0.84 10.29
N THR A 75 30.91 -1.11 10.96
CA THR A 75 30.89 -2.01 12.10
C THR A 75 31.06 -3.44 11.62
N THR A 76 32.05 -4.14 12.17
CA THR A 76 32.30 -5.54 11.86
C THR A 76 31.17 -6.41 12.44
N ALA A 77 30.60 -7.28 11.61
CA ALA A 77 29.62 -8.26 12.09
C ALA A 77 30.27 -9.22 13.11
N THR A 78 29.51 -9.54 14.14
CA THR A 78 29.94 -10.49 15.19
C THR A 78 29.17 -11.81 15.05
N PRO A 79 29.62 -12.92 15.63
CA PRO A 79 28.86 -14.18 15.64
C PRO A 79 27.44 -14.06 16.20
N ALA A 80 27.17 -13.03 17.01
CA ALA A 80 25.83 -12.74 17.51
C ALA A 80 24.85 -12.34 16.39
N VAL A 81 25.34 -11.71 15.32
CA VAL A 81 24.51 -11.36 14.14
C VAL A 81 24.06 -12.64 13.43
N ASP A 82 24.97 -13.58 13.22
CA ASP A 82 24.66 -14.86 12.58
C ASP A 82 23.69 -15.69 13.43
N ALA A 83 23.92 -15.74 14.76
CA ALA A 83 23.01 -16.41 15.69
C ALA A 83 21.61 -15.79 15.67
N ALA A 84 21.50 -14.46 15.64
CA ALA A 84 20.23 -13.75 15.55
C ALA A 84 19.52 -14.02 14.20
N MET A 85 20.27 -14.10 13.09
CA MET A 85 19.72 -14.45 11.78
C MET A 85 19.17 -15.88 11.78
N HIS A 86 19.93 -16.85 12.30
CA HIS A 86 19.49 -18.25 12.38
C HIS A 86 18.28 -18.45 13.31
N ALA A 87 18.10 -17.59 14.32
CA ALA A 87 16.92 -17.60 15.19
C ALA A 87 15.66 -17.02 14.54
N THR A 88 15.77 -16.46 13.33
CA THR A 88 14.61 -15.89 12.60
C THR A 88 13.75 -17.02 12.06
N GLY A 89 12.45 -17.00 12.41
CA GLY A 89 11.46 -17.98 11.95
C GLY A 89 10.16 -17.31 11.48
N PRO A 90 9.19 -18.10 11.03
CA PRO A 90 7.93 -17.60 10.46
C PRO A 90 7.16 -16.63 11.37
N GLY A 91 7.21 -16.85 12.70
CA GLY A 91 6.57 -16.01 13.70
C GLY A 91 7.36 -14.74 14.08
N THR A 92 8.61 -14.59 13.60
CA THR A 92 9.43 -13.43 13.91
C THR A 92 8.81 -12.17 13.34
N ILE A 93 8.63 -11.15 14.17
CA ILE A 93 8.14 -9.84 13.73
C ILE A 93 9.24 -9.19 12.89
N VAL A 94 8.91 -8.80 11.67
CA VAL A 94 9.82 -8.10 10.76
C VAL A 94 9.66 -6.60 10.86
N LYS A 95 8.41 -6.12 10.93
CA LYS A 95 8.11 -4.69 10.99
C LYS A 95 6.75 -4.41 11.63
N PHE A 96 6.57 -3.14 11.99
CA PHE A 96 5.27 -2.58 12.36
C PHE A 96 4.88 -1.54 11.30
N LEU A 97 3.64 -1.64 10.80
CA LEU A 97 3.06 -0.63 9.92
C LEU A 97 1.86 -0.01 10.62
N PHE A 98 1.87 1.30 10.75
CA PHE A 98 0.77 2.00 11.40
C PHE A 98 -0.34 2.31 10.40
N THR A 99 -1.58 1.91 10.73
CA THR A 99 -2.75 2.23 9.90
C THR A 99 -3.18 3.66 10.12
N SER A 100 -3.51 4.36 9.04
CA SER A 100 -4.12 5.69 9.11
C SER A 100 -5.61 5.59 9.35
N GLY A 101 -6.05 5.43 10.58
CA GLY A 101 -7.47 5.59 10.93
C GLY A 101 -7.91 7.05 10.75
N SER A 102 -9.05 7.30 10.11
CA SER A 102 -9.53 8.65 9.79
C SER A 102 -9.85 9.51 11.02
N THR A 103 -10.10 8.91 12.18
CA THR A 103 -10.56 9.62 13.39
C THR A 103 -9.86 9.21 14.69
N LYS A 104 -8.97 8.22 14.66
CA LYS A 104 -8.30 7.67 15.85
C LYS A 104 -6.78 7.64 15.64
N MET A 105 -6.05 7.49 16.75
CA MET A 105 -4.62 7.29 16.70
C MET A 105 -4.27 6.02 15.89
N PRO A 106 -3.20 6.04 15.09
CA PRO A 106 -2.82 4.92 14.23
C PRO A 106 -2.53 3.66 15.04
N LYS A 107 -2.98 2.49 14.53
CA LYS A 107 -2.75 1.19 15.18
C LYS A 107 -1.50 0.51 14.61
N PRO A 108 -0.61 -0.05 15.46
CA PRO A 108 0.61 -0.73 15.04
C PRO A 108 0.32 -2.17 14.59
N VAL A 109 0.13 -2.39 13.32
CA VAL A 109 -0.09 -3.73 12.74
C VAL A 109 1.20 -4.54 12.79
N ILE A 110 1.14 -5.71 13.43
CA ILE A 110 2.25 -6.66 13.46
C ILE A 110 2.40 -7.30 12.08
N ASN A 111 3.60 -7.19 11.50
CA ASN A 111 3.97 -7.91 10.28
C ASN A 111 5.02 -8.96 10.62
N THR A 112 4.68 -10.23 10.46
CA THR A 112 5.62 -11.35 10.68
C THR A 112 6.30 -11.75 9.37
N GLN A 113 7.40 -12.53 9.47
CA GLN A 113 8.05 -13.11 8.30
C GLN A 113 7.08 -13.97 7.49
N ARG A 114 6.25 -14.78 8.15
CA ARG A 114 5.22 -15.60 7.48
C ARG A 114 4.27 -14.74 6.65
N MET A 115 3.72 -13.69 7.25
CA MET A 115 2.78 -12.79 6.55
C MET A 115 3.38 -12.24 5.27
N TRP A 116 4.56 -11.66 5.40
CA TRP A 116 5.21 -10.98 4.28
C TRP A 116 5.59 -11.96 3.18
N CYS A 117 6.29 -13.04 3.51
CA CYS A 117 6.69 -14.07 2.54
C CYS A 117 5.48 -14.76 1.89
N ALA A 118 4.45 -15.10 2.67
CA ALA A 118 3.23 -15.70 2.13
C ALA A 118 2.53 -14.77 1.14
N ASN A 119 2.40 -13.49 1.48
CA ASN A 119 1.73 -12.55 0.58
C ASN A 119 2.53 -12.30 -0.70
N LEU A 120 3.84 -12.18 -0.64
CA LEU A 120 4.68 -12.08 -1.85
C LEU A 120 4.51 -13.31 -2.76
N GLN A 121 4.46 -14.52 -2.18
CA GLN A 121 4.18 -15.74 -2.95
C GLN A 121 2.77 -15.73 -3.54
N GLN A 122 1.76 -15.31 -2.79
CA GLN A 122 0.38 -15.18 -3.26
C GLN A 122 0.26 -14.20 -4.43
N ILE A 123 0.94 -13.06 -4.35
CA ILE A 123 0.99 -12.07 -5.42
C ILE A 123 1.64 -12.67 -6.68
N THR A 124 2.77 -13.36 -6.54
CA THR A 124 3.47 -14.00 -7.64
C THR A 124 2.60 -15.05 -8.33
N LEU A 125 1.87 -15.87 -7.55
CA LEU A 125 0.95 -16.87 -8.10
C LEU A 125 -0.27 -16.23 -8.80
N SER A 126 -0.72 -15.07 -8.32
CA SER A 126 -1.82 -14.34 -8.94
C SER A 126 -1.39 -13.52 -10.16
N LEU A 127 -0.13 -13.13 -10.24
CA LEU A 127 0.47 -12.33 -11.30
C LEU A 127 1.75 -13.01 -11.82
N PRO A 128 1.63 -14.11 -12.60
CA PRO A 128 2.77 -14.94 -13.01
C PRO A 128 3.88 -14.19 -13.77
N VAL A 129 3.53 -13.09 -14.43
CA VAL A 129 4.49 -12.21 -15.12
C VAL A 129 5.65 -11.76 -14.23
N LEU A 130 5.44 -11.69 -12.92
CA LEU A 130 6.46 -11.32 -11.93
C LEU A 130 7.57 -12.38 -11.78
N ALA A 131 7.27 -13.65 -12.11
CA ALA A 131 8.22 -14.74 -12.02
C ALA A 131 8.95 -15.02 -13.34
N GLU A 132 8.53 -14.41 -14.45
CA GLU A 132 9.13 -14.65 -15.78
C GLU A 132 10.51 -14.01 -15.94
N ALA A 133 10.72 -12.84 -15.33
CA ALA A 133 12.00 -12.13 -15.31
C ALA A 133 12.05 -11.19 -14.09
N PRO A 134 13.24 -10.82 -13.60
CA PRO A 134 13.39 -9.83 -12.55
C PRO A 134 12.65 -8.53 -12.90
N PRO A 135 11.69 -8.07 -12.08
CA PRO A 135 10.89 -6.90 -12.41
C PRO A 135 11.70 -5.59 -12.28
N VAL A 136 11.38 -4.63 -13.13
CA VAL A 136 11.89 -3.27 -13.06
C VAL A 136 10.74 -2.34 -12.68
N LEU A 137 10.87 -1.69 -11.53
CA LEU A 137 9.88 -0.77 -10.99
C LEU A 137 10.41 0.66 -10.95
N VAL A 138 9.53 1.63 -11.22
CA VAL A 138 9.70 3.06 -10.90
C VAL A 138 8.63 3.37 -9.87
N ASP A 139 9.00 3.67 -8.63
CA ASP A 139 8.08 3.67 -7.49
C ASP A 139 8.31 4.84 -6.54
N TRP A 140 7.23 5.61 -6.29
CA TRP A 140 7.18 6.70 -5.33
C TRP A 140 6.42 6.32 -4.04
N LEU A 141 5.77 5.15 -4.01
CA LEU A 141 4.91 4.75 -2.89
C LEU A 141 5.67 4.72 -1.57
N PRO A 142 5.11 5.29 -0.51
CA PRO A 142 5.83 5.45 0.75
C PRO A 142 6.02 4.10 1.47
N TRP A 143 7.20 3.88 2.02
CA TRP A 143 7.52 2.62 2.73
C TRP A 143 6.90 2.50 4.12
N ASN A 144 6.31 3.56 4.64
CA ASN A 144 5.44 3.50 5.82
C ASN A 144 4.01 3.00 5.50
N HIS A 145 3.72 2.76 4.22
CA HIS A 145 2.47 2.16 3.76
C HIS A 145 2.73 0.77 3.18
N THR A 146 1.81 -0.16 3.44
CA THR A 146 1.95 -1.57 3.06
C THR A 146 2.12 -1.77 1.55
N PHE A 147 1.54 -0.93 0.70
CA PHE A 147 1.67 -1.02 -0.76
C PHE A 147 3.12 -0.75 -1.21
N GLY A 148 3.75 0.33 -0.75
CA GLY A 148 5.16 0.59 -1.08
C GLY A 148 6.12 -0.39 -0.39
N SER A 149 5.91 -0.67 0.90
CA SER A 149 6.82 -1.47 1.73
C SER A 149 6.68 -2.97 1.53
N ASN A 150 5.47 -3.51 1.77
CA ASN A 150 5.28 -4.96 1.68
C ASN A 150 5.23 -5.44 0.24
N HIS A 151 4.48 -4.73 -0.61
CA HIS A 151 4.23 -5.13 -1.98
C HIS A 151 5.41 -4.76 -2.90
N ASN A 152 5.60 -3.49 -3.25
CA ASN A 152 6.56 -3.11 -4.30
C ASN A 152 8.01 -3.40 -3.92
N PHE A 153 8.44 -2.95 -2.73
CA PHE A 153 9.78 -3.24 -2.24
C PHE A 153 10.01 -4.75 -2.02
N GLY A 154 9.02 -5.43 -1.43
CA GLY A 154 9.08 -6.88 -1.20
C GLY A 154 9.17 -7.68 -2.49
N LEU A 155 8.37 -7.37 -3.51
CA LEU A 155 8.42 -8.01 -4.83
C LEU A 155 9.76 -7.81 -5.51
N THR A 156 10.32 -6.60 -5.43
CA THR A 156 11.64 -6.31 -5.98
C THR A 156 12.71 -7.20 -5.34
N MET A 157 12.70 -7.31 -4.00
CA MET A 157 13.64 -8.18 -3.29
C MET A 157 13.44 -9.66 -3.60
N MET A 158 12.19 -10.13 -3.59
CA MET A 158 11.87 -11.55 -3.81
C MET A 158 12.31 -12.06 -5.18
N HIS A 159 12.16 -11.22 -6.21
CA HIS A 159 12.45 -11.59 -7.60
C HIS A 159 13.82 -11.09 -8.10
N GLY A 160 14.66 -10.51 -7.24
CA GLY A 160 15.95 -9.95 -7.65
C GLY A 160 15.82 -8.82 -8.66
N GLY A 161 14.74 -8.04 -8.56
CA GLY A 161 14.39 -6.96 -9.45
C GLY A 161 15.18 -5.68 -9.23
N THR A 162 14.85 -4.64 -9.98
CA THR A 162 15.40 -3.29 -9.84
C THR A 162 14.31 -2.32 -9.42
N LEU A 163 14.57 -1.57 -8.35
CA LEU A 163 13.68 -0.52 -7.85
C LEU A 163 14.32 0.84 -8.08
N TYR A 164 13.76 1.63 -8.97
CA TYR A 164 14.08 3.06 -9.10
C TYR A 164 13.17 3.83 -8.14
N ILE A 165 13.78 4.46 -7.14
CA ILE A 165 13.08 5.29 -6.16
C ILE A 165 12.74 6.62 -6.83
N ASP A 166 11.44 6.90 -6.96
CA ASP A 166 10.91 8.10 -7.58
C ASP A 166 10.54 9.13 -6.50
N ASP A 167 11.08 10.33 -6.60
CA ASP A 167 10.75 11.46 -5.72
C ASP A 167 9.45 12.18 -6.13
N GLY A 168 8.84 11.76 -7.24
CA GLY A 168 7.55 12.25 -7.71
C GLY A 168 6.40 11.81 -6.82
N LYS A 169 5.25 12.40 -7.07
CA LYS A 169 3.96 12.04 -6.43
C LYS A 169 2.82 12.47 -7.35
N PRO A 170 1.61 11.87 -7.21
CA PRO A 170 0.45 12.26 -7.99
C PRO A 170 -0.19 13.56 -7.47
N THR A 171 0.58 14.62 -7.53
CA THR A 171 0.17 16.00 -7.22
C THR A 171 0.67 16.93 -8.31
N ALA A 172 -0.03 18.05 -8.56
CA ALA A 172 0.37 19.02 -9.58
C ALA A 172 1.84 19.51 -9.42
N ALA A 173 2.33 19.59 -8.19
CA ALA A 173 3.68 20.06 -7.91
C ALA A 173 4.78 19.00 -8.18
N LEU A 174 4.47 17.71 -8.08
CA LEU A 174 5.50 16.66 -8.06
C LEU A 174 5.35 15.59 -9.16
N ILE A 175 4.24 15.56 -9.88
CA ILE A 175 4.03 14.58 -10.96
C ILE A 175 5.08 14.71 -12.07
N GLY A 176 5.61 15.92 -12.29
CA GLY A 176 6.65 16.17 -13.28
C GLY A 176 7.89 15.31 -13.10
N GLU A 177 8.30 14.99 -11.86
CA GLU A 177 9.41 14.11 -11.56
C GLU A 177 9.13 12.67 -12.02
N THR A 178 7.95 12.13 -11.68
CA THR A 178 7.51 10.80 -12.14
C THR A 178 7.48 10.72 -13.67
N LEU A 179 6.92 11.73 -14.34
CA LEU A 179 6.87 11.76 -15.81
C LEU A 179 8.26 11.81 -16.42
N ARG A 180 9.19 12.59 -15.83
CA ARG A 180 10.59 12.62 -16.27
C ARG A 180 11.24 11.24 -16.15
N ASN A 181 11.09 10.60 -14.99
CA ASN A 181 11.66 9.28 -14.75
C ASN A 181 11.08 8.22 -15.71
N LEU A 182 9.79 8.26 -15.99
CA LEU A 182 9.12 7.34 -16.93
C LEU A 182 9.47 7.59 -18.40
N ARG A 183 9.98 8.79 -18.77
CA ARG A 183 10.54 9.02 -20.11
C ARG A 183 11.91 8.36 -20.31
N GLU A 184 12.66 8.14 -19.23
CA GLU A 184 14.01 7.61 -19.25
C GLU A 184 14.08 6.13 -18.88
N ILE A 185 13.26 5.70 -17.93
CA ILE A 185 13.26 4.36 -17.37
C ILE A 185 12.00 3.63 -17.82
N ALA A 186 12.16 2.53 -18.54
CA ALA A 186 11.06 1.67 -18.97
C ALA A 186 10.81 0.57 -17.93
N PRO A 187 9.74 0.66 -17.10
CA PRO A 187 9.40 -0.38 -16.14
C PRO A 187 8.86 -1.62 -16.89
N THR A 188 9.00 -2.80 -16.27
CA THR A 188 8.38 -4.03 -16.78
C THR A 188 7.00 -4.28 -16.17
N VAL A 189 6.78 -3.77 -14.96
CA VAL A 189 5.49 -3.72 -14.26
C VAL A 189 5.34 -2.36 -13.61
N TYR A 190 4.14 -1.81 -13.60
CA TYR A 190 3.94 -0.47 -13.05
C TYR A 190 2.76 -0.46 -12.07
N PHE A 191 3.07 -0.10 -10.83
CA PHE A 191 2.15 -0.04 -9.71
C PHE A 191 1.88 1.40 -9.32
N ASN A 192 0.63 1.80 -9.15
CA ASN A 192 0.30 3.15 -8.73
C ASN A 192 -1.07 3.23 -8.05
N VAL A 193 -1.40 4.40 -7.55
CA VAL A 193 -2.75 4.75 -7.10
C VAL A 193 -3.56 5.35 -8.25
N PRO A 194 -4.90 5.36 -8.18
CA PRO A 194 -5.75 5.89 -9.26
C PRO A 194 -5.36 7.27 -9.75
N THR A 195 -5.19 8.24 -8.86
CA THR A 195 -4.79 9.62 -9.23
C THR A 195 -3.46 9.65 -10.02
N GLY A 196 -2.52 8.75 -9.70
CA GLY A 196 -1.27 8.63 -10.45
C GLY A 196 -1.52 8.14 -11.88
N PHE A 197 -2.39 7.15 -12.06
CA PHE A 197 -2.80 6.69 -13.40
C PHE A 197 -3.56 7.75 -14.19
N GLU A 198 -4.43 8.53 -13.55
CA GLU A 198 -5.13 9.66 -14.21
C GLU A 198 -4.14 10.67 -14.78
N MET A 199 -3.18 11.11 -13.98
CA MET A 199 -2.19 12.11 -14.39
C MET A 199 -1.25 11.57 -15.48
N ILE A 200 -0.86 10.29 -15.42
CA ILE A 200 -0.04 9.65 -16.46
C ILE A 200 -0.84 9.46 -17.75
N ALA A 201 -2.10 9.03 -17.66
CA ALA A 201 -2.97 8.88 -18.82
C ALA A 201 -3.15 10.21 -19.58
N GLU A 202 -3.35 11.30 -18.83
CA GLU A 202 -3.45 12.64 -19.43
C GLU A 202 -2.14 13.07 -20.10
N ALA A 203 -1.01 12.88 -19.43
CA ALA A 203 0.30 13.21 -19.98
C ALA A 203 0.62 12.40 -21.27
N MET A 204 0.27 11.11 -21.30
CA MET A 204 0.50 10.26 -22.48
C MET A 204 -0.25 10.70 -23.74
N LYS A 205 -1.31 11.50 -23.63
CA LYS A 205 -2.04 12.01 -24.80
C LYS A 205 -1.16 12.89 -25.69
N THR A 206 -0.28 13.69 -25.09
CA THR A 206 0.55 14.68 -25.81
C THR A 206 2.04 14.36 -25.77
N ASP A 207 2.51 13.56 -24.80
CA ASP A 207 3.93 13.22 -24.61
C ASP A 207 4.27 11.90 -25.31
N ALA A 208 4.78 12.00 -26.53
CA ALA A 208 5.15 10.84 -27.33
C ALA A 208 6.34 10.06 -26.76
N GLN A 209 7.29 10.73 -26.11
CA GLN A 209 8.46 10.08 -25.50
C GLN A 209 8.06 9.27 -24.27
N LEU A 210 7.26 9.86 -23.39
CA LEU A 210 6.68 9.16 -22.23
C LEU A 210 5.93 7.92 -22.70
N ARG A 211 5.02 8.08 -23.65
CA ARG A 211 4.19 7.00 -24.17
C ARG A 211 5.04 5.86 -24.77
N ALA A 212 6.01 6.21 -25.63
CA ALA A 212 6.89 5.23 -26.26
C ALA A 212 7.72 4.47 -25.23
N ASN A 213 8.33 5.17 -24.25
CA ASN A 213 9.18 4.52 -23.25
C ASN A 213 8.39 3.69 -22.24
N LEU A 214 7.32 4.24 -21.67
CA LEU A 214 6.51 3.54 -20.67
C LEU A 214 5.89 2.26 -21.26
N LEU A 215 5.38 2.30 -22.49
CA LEU A 215 4.73 1.16 -23.13
C LEU A 215 5.72 0.16 -23.77
N SER A 216 7.01 0.49 -23.86
CA SER A 216 8.00 -0.34 -24.57
C SER A 216 8.27 -1.70 -23.91
N ARG A 217 8.15 -1.81 -22.58
CA ARG A 217 8.47 -3.03 -21.82
C ARG A 217 7.43 -3.42 -20.78
N VAL A 218 6.50 -2.51 -20.44
CA VAL A 218 5.53 -2.79 -19.40
C VAL A 218 4.55 -3.88 -19.86
N ARG A 219 4.34 -4.86 -19.00
CA ARG A 219 3.49 -6.04 -19.25
C ARG A 219 2.29 -6.11 -18.32
N LEU A 220 2.28 -5.28 -17.28
CA LEU A 220 1.25 -5.22 -16.26
C LEU A 220 1.15 -3.82 -15.71
N PHE A 221 -0.07 -3.28 -15.69
CA PHE A 221 -0.46 -2.17 -14.85
C PHE A 221 -1.26 -2.68 -13.65
N PHE A 222 -1.01 -2.12 -12.48
CA PHE A 222 -1.76 -2.48 -11.28
C PHE A 222 -2.05 -1.23 -10.44
N TYR A 223 -3.30 -1.04 -10.09
CA TYR A 223 -3.67 0.02 -9.17
C TYR A 223 -4.30 -0.53 -7.89
N SER A 224 -4.15 0.22 -6.79
CA SER A 224 -4.78 -0.09 -5.52
C SER A 224 -4.91 1.17 -4.65
N GLY A 225 -5.59 1.04 -3.50
CA GLY A 225 -5.78 2.10 -2.52
C GLY A 225 -7.07 2.90 -2.69
N ALA A 226 -7.64 2.92 -3.89
CA ALA A 226 -8.94 3.50 -4.21
C ALA A 226 -9.49 2.90 -5.52
N GLY A 227 -10.71 3.25 -5.91
CA GLY A 227 -11.26 2.88 -7.22
C GLY A 227 -10.70 3.75 -8.35
N LEU A 228 -10.32 3.14 -9.47
CA LEU A 228 -9.96 3.85 -10.70
C LEU A 228 -11.22 4.06 -11.55
N ALA A 229 -11.50 5.29 -11.94
CA ALA A 229 -12.68 5.61 -12.73
C ALA A 229 -12.61 4.93 -14.13
N GLN A 230 -13.73 4.36 -14.59
CA GLN A 230 -13.77 3.64 -15.86
C GLN A 230 -13.31 4.49 -17.06
N PRO A 231 -13.65 5.80 -17.19
CA PRO A 231 -13.14 6.62 -18.29
C PRO A 231 -11.61 6.74 -18.34
N VAL A 232 -10.93 6.74 -17.20
CA VAL A 232 -9.44 6.75 -17.13
C VAL A 232 -8.89 5.43 -17.65
N TRP A 233 -9.49 4.34 -17.23
CA TRP A 233 -9.17 2.99 -17.69
C TRP A 233 -9.30 2.87 -19.21
N ASP A 234 -10.45 3.28 -19.74
CA ASP A 234 -10.74 3.25 -21.18
C ASP A 234 -9.77 4.14 -21.97
N SER A 235 -9.43 5.33 -21.44
CA SER A 235 -8.43 6.22 -22.04
C SER A 235 -7.03 5.60 -22.08
N LEU A 236 -6.61 4.90 -21.03
CA LEU A 236 -5.34 4.16 -20.98
C LEU A 236 -5.31 3.07 -22.06
N HIS A 237 -6.37 2.25 -22.15
CA HIS A 237 -6.48 1.20 -23.17
C HIS A 237 -6.47 1.77 -24.59
N ALA A 238 -7.24 2.83 -24.86
CA ALA A 238 -7.24 3.46 -26.18
C ALA A 238 -5.86 4.01 -26.56
N THR A 239 -5.12 4.57 -25.59
CA THR A 239 -3.75 5.05 -25.82
C THR A 239 -2.79 3.90 -26.12
N GLN A 240 -2.92 2.77 -25.42
CA GLN A 240 -2.12 1.56 -25.66
C GLN A 240 -2.40 0.96 -27.04
N GLU A 241 -3.67 0.76 -27.40
CA GLU A 241 -4.08 0.26 -28.71
C GLU A 241 -3.55 1.13 -29.85
N ALA A 242 -3.66 2.47 -29.71
CA ALA A 242 -3.16 3.39 -30.72
C ALA A 242 -1.62 3.40 -30.83
N ALA A 243 -0.90 3.15 -29.72
CA ALA A 243 0.56 3.24 -29.68
C ALA A 243 1.28 1.92 -30.02
N ILE A 244 0.74 0.79 -29.55
CA ILE A 244 1.42 -0.53 -29.62
C ILE A 244 0.53 -1.63 -30.21
N GLY A 245 -0.73 -1.34 -30.58
CA GLY A 245 -1.65 -2.29 -31.19
C GLY A 245 -2.28 -3.32 -30.23
N GLU A 246 -2.00 -3.25 -28.95
CA GLU A 246 -2.50 -4.19 -27.94
C GLU A 246 -2.86 -3.49 -26.61
N ARG A 247 -3.61 -4.18 -25.74
CA ARG A 247 -3.92 -3.74 -24.37
C ARG A 247 -3.01 -4.43 -23.40
N ILE A 248 -2.33 -3.65 -22.57
CA ILE A 248 -1.62 -4.16 -21.40
C ILE A 248 -2.65 -4.39 -20.30
N VAL A 249 -2.57 -5.55 -19.66
CA VAL A 249 -3.51 -5.92 -18.60
C VAL A 249 -3.44 -4.92 -17.47
N MET A 250 -4.60 -4.36 -17.11
CA MET A 250 -4.78 -3.54 -15.92
C MET A 250 -5.38 -4.40 -14.81
N CYS A 251 -4.64 -4.61 -13.75
CA CYS A 251 -5.06 -5.39 -12.58
C CYS A 251 -5.39 -4.47 -11.41
N THR A 252 -6.15 -5.00 -10.50
CA THR A 252 -6.43 -4.38 -9.21
C THR A 252 -6.67 -5.45 -8.15
N GLY A 253 -6.77 -5.04 -6.90
CA GLY A 253 -7.08 -5.93 -5.80
C GLY A 253 -7.59 -5.19 -4.58
N LEU A 254 -8.13 -5.95 -3.64
CA LEU A 254 -8.53 -5.47 -2.33
C LEU A 254 -7.62 -6.09 -1.28
N GLY A 255 -7.34 -5.27 -0.27
CA GLY A 255 -6.60 -5.69 0.91
C GLY A 255 -6.31 -4.50 1.80
N MET A 256 -5.57 -4.75 2.86
CA MET A 256 -5.31 -3.78 3.92
C MET A 256 -3.97 -4.07 4.57
N THR A 257 -3.49 -3.18 5.43
CA THR A 257 -2.23 -3.38 6.15
C THR A 257 -2.21 -4.71 6.90
N GLU A 258 -3.35 -5.09 7.46
CA GLU A 258 -3.58 -6.31 8.22
C GLU A 258 -3.53 -7.60 7.36
N SER A 259 -3.55 -7.48 6.02
CA SER A 259 -3.39 -8.62 5.08
C SER A 259 -2.10 -8.60 4.25
N ALA A 260 -1.16 -7.70 4.52
CA ALA A 260 0.24 -7.63 4.08
C ALA A 260 0.59 -7.37 2.59
N PRO A 261 -0.12 -6.65 1.73
CA PRO A 261 -1.44 -6.07 1.83
C PRO A 261 -2.54 -6.88 1.18
N SER A 262 -2.24 -7.84 0.28
CA SER A 262 -3.18 -8.34 -0.72
C SER A 262 -4.02 -9.49 -0.18
N ALA A 263 -5.34 -9.35 -0.28
CA ALA A 263 -6.29 -10.41 0.06
C ALA A 263 -7.03 -10.95 -1.18
N MET A 264 -7.26 -10.08 -2.16
CA MET A 264 -8.00 -10.41 -3.38
C MET A 264 -7.34 -9.76 -4.59
N PHE A 265 -7.42 -10.42 -5.75
CA PHE A 265 -6.97 -9.89 -7.04
C PHE A 265 -8.03 -10.03 -8.11
N CYS A 266 -8.11 -9.00 -8.96
CA CYS A 266 -8.84 -9.00 -10.19
C CYS A 266 -7.83 -8.83 -11.34
N ASN A 267 -7.53 -9.94 -12.03
CA ASN A 267 -6.52 -10.05 -13.07
C ASN A 267 -7.08 -10.62 -14.38
N SER A 268 -8.41 -10.69 -14.52
CA SER A 268 -9.10 -11.11 -15.74
C SER A 268 -9.07 -10.00 -16.79
N PRO A 269 -9.02 -10.32 -18.11
CA PRO A 269 -9.17 -9.33 -19.18
C PRO A 269 -10.48 -8.51 -19.13
N ASP A 270 -11.52 -9.08 -18.51
CA ASP A 270 -12.85 -8.44 -18.38
C ASP A 270 -12.99 -7.52 -17.16
N VAL A 271 -11.87 -7.23 -16.50
CA VAL A 271 -11.86 -6.36 -15.32
C VAL A 271 -12.43 -4.97 -15.64
N ARG A 272 -13.26 -4.48 -14.72
CA ARG A 272 -13.85 -3.13 -14.77
C ARG A 272 -13.68 -2.43 -13.43
N SER A 273 -13.85 -1.13 -13.43
CA SER A 273 -13.89 -0.32 -12.22
C SER A 273 -14.85 -0.92 -11.18
N GLY A 274 -14.38 -1.04 -9.93
CA GLY A 274 -15.13 -1.63 -8.83
C GLY A 274 -14.99 -3.14 -8.66
N HIS A 275 -14.49 -3.88 -9.66
CA HIS A 275 -14.18 -5.29 -9.49
C HIS A 275 -12.95 -5.46 -8.58
N ILE A 276 -13.01 -6.40 -7.65
CA ILE A 276 -11.91 -6.74 -6.73
C ILE A 276 -11.47 -8.20 -6.87
N GLY A 277 -12.23 -8.98 -7.65
CA GLY A 277 -11.88 -10.32 -8.10
C GLY A 277 -12.04 -11.43 -7.06
N ALA A 278 -11.09 -12.34 -7.05
CA ALA A 278 -11.10 -13.57 -6.26
C ALA A 278 -10.02 -13.53 -5.15
N PRO A 279 -10.14 -14.37 -4.10
CA PRO A 279 -9.12 -14.45 -3.06
C PRO A 279 -7.78 -14.91 -3.62
N VAL A 280 -6.69 -14.36 -3.08
CA VAL A 280 -5.34 -14.86 -3.39
C VAL A 280 -5.18 -16.30 -2.89
N PRO A 281 -4.28 -17.12 -3.48
CA PRO A 281 -4.07 -18.50 -3.07
C PRO A 281 -3.82 -18.64 -1.55
N GLY A 282 -4.59 -19.53 -0.88
CA GLY A 282 -4.50 -19.75 0.56
C GLY A 282 -5.23 -18.73 1.44
N MET A 283 -5.89 -17.74 0.85
CA MET A 283 -6.83 -16.86 1.56
C MET A 283 -8.22 -17.50 1.59
N VAL A 284 -8.84 -17.53 2.74
CA VAL A 284 -10.23 -17.97 2.94
C VAL A 284 -11.09 -16.74 3.22
N LEU A 285 -12.16 -16.59 2.45
CA LEU A 285 -13.15 -15.54 2.63
C LEU A 285 -14.35 -16.07 3.43
N LYS A 286 -14.88 -15.24 4.32
CA LYS A 286 -16.18 -15.42 4.95
C LYS A 286 -17.03 -14.20 4.61
N LEU A 287 -18.22 -14.42 4.07
CA LEU A 287 -19.19 -13.38 3.75
C LEU A 287 -20.24 -13.32 4.84
N VAL A 288 -20.42 -12.18 5.47
CA VAL A 288 -21.28 -12.00 6.64
C VAL A 288 -22.20 -10.81 6.43
N GLU A 289 -23.50 -11.00 6.67
CA GLU A 289 -24.47 -9.90 6.65
C GLU A 289 -24.25 -8.99 7.87
N VAL A 290 -23.98 -7.72 7.61
CA VAL A 290 -23.80 -6.66 8.61
C VAL A 290 -24.54 -5.42 8.13
N ASP A 291 -25.49 -4.94 8.91
CA ASP A 291 -26.29 -3.74 8.62
C ASP A 291 -26.90 -3.71 7.20
N GLY A 292 -27.32 -4.87 6.69
CA GLY A 292 -27.94 -5.01 5.37
C GLY A 292 -26.97 -4.99 4.20
N LYS A 293 -25.68 -5.21 4.47
CA LYS A 293 -24.61 -5.41 3.49
C LYS A 293 -23.81 -6.67 3.77
N THR A 294 -23.15 -7.18 2.77
CA THR A 294 -22.27 -8.34 2.91
C THR A 294 -20.84 -7.90 3.18
N GLU A 295 -20.39 -8.04 4.43
CA GLU A 295 -18.99 -7.84 4.81
C GLU A 295 -18.13 -9.00 4.33
N VAL A 296 -16.95 -8.71 3.75
CA VAL A 296 -15.93 -9.72 3.50
C VAL A 296 -14.98 -9.78 4.70
N ARG A 297 -14.73 -10.99 5.23
CA ARG A 297 -13.77 -11.26 6.29
C ARG A 297 -12.67 -12.19 5.80
N TYR A 298 -11.47 -12.05 6.34
CA TYR A 298 -10.26 -12.73 5.86
C TYR A 298 -9.67 -13.66 6.89
N ARG A 299 -9.25 -14.86 6.43
CA ARG A 299 -8.37 -15.77 7.18
C ARG A 299 -7.34 -16.37 6.24
N GLY A 300 -6.06 -16.22 6.55
CA GLY A 300 -4.97 -16.71 5.71
C GLY A 300 -3.59 -16.50 6.31
N PRO A 301 -2.55 -17.07 5.70
CA PRO A 301 -1.17 -17.00 6.22
C PRO A 301 -0.57 -15.60 6.22
N ASN A 302 -1.13 -14.68 5.45
CA ASN A 302 -0.75 -13.28 5.33
C ASN A 302 -1.59 -12.34 6.21
N VAL A 303 -2.54 -12.86 6.99
CA VAL A 303 -3.32 -12.05 7.94
C VAL A 303 -2.52 -11.84 9.23
N THR A 304 -2.54 -10.61 9.73
CA THR A 304 -1.83 -10.23 10.97
C THR A 304 -2.28 -11.04 12.18
N PRO A 305 -1.41 -11.34 13.14
CA PRO A 305 -1.83 -11.86 14.44
C PRO A 305 -2.48 -10.80 15.32
N GLY A 306 -2.45 -9.52 14.94
CA GLY A 306 -3.05 -8.42 15.68
C GLY A 306 -2.22 -7.14 15.71
N TYR A 307 -2.52 -6.31 16.70
CA TYR A 307 -1.88 -5.01 16.91
C TYR A 307 -0.95 -5.06 18.12
N TRP A 308 0.25 -4.52 17.95
CA TRP A 308 1.26 -4.52 19.00
C TRP A 308 0.80 -3.74 20.23
N ARG A 309 0.87 -4.39 21.41
CA ARG A 309 0.47 -3.81 22.70
C ARG A 309 -0.95 -3.26 22.72
N SER A 310 -1.85 -3.84 21.94
CA SER A 310 -3.24 -3.41 21.86
C SER A 310 -4.19 -4.62 21.80
N ASP A 311 -4.28 -5.36 22.92
CA ASP A 311 -5.06 -6.59 23.02
C ASP A 311 -6.56 -6.38 22.77
N ALA A 312 -7.11 -5.25 23.26
CA ALA A 312 -8.50 -4.90 23.01
C ALA A 312 -8.75 -4.71 21.50
N ALA A 313 -7.95 -3.88 20.82
CA ALA A 313 -8.09 -3.68 19.39
C ALA A 313 -7.85 -4.97 18.58
N THR A 314 -6.99 -5.86 19.09
CA THR A 314 -6.77 -7.18 18.47
C THR A 314 -8.01 -8.05 18.59
N ARG A 315 -8.61 -8.15 19.78
CA ARG A 315 -9.88 -8.91 19.96
C ARG A 315 -11.00 -8.38 19.09
N ASP A 316 -11.17 -7.06 19.05
CA ASP A 316 -12.23 -6.40 18.28
C ASP A 316 -12.06 -6.56 16.75
N ALA A 317 -10.85 -6.88 16.29
CA ALA A 317 -10.55 -7.04 14.86
C ALA A 317 -10.91 -8.42 14.31
N PHE A 318 -11.14 -9.41 15.16
CA PHE A 318 -11.41 -10.78 14.72
C PHE A 318 -12.76 -11.27 15.25
N ASP A 319 -13.44 -12.07 14.45
CA ASP A 319 -14.63 -12.79 14.91
C ASP A 319 -14.24 -14.07 15.71
N ASP A 320 -15.25 -14.70 16.30
CA ASP A 320 -15.07 -15.89 17.15
C ASP A 320 -14.46 -17.10 16.40
N GLU A 321 -14.50 -17.10 15.07
CA GLU A 321 -13.88 -18.13 14.22
C GLU A 321 -12.47 -17.73 13.73
N GLY A 322 -11.95 -16.58 14.16
CA GLY A 322 -10.62 -16.07 13.83
C GLY A 322 -10.52 -15.45 12.44
N TYR A 323 -11.61 -14.98 11.85
CA TYR A 323 -11.56 -14.18 10.63
C TYR A 323 -11.42 -12.70 10.98
N LEU A 324 -10.52 -12.03 10.28
CA LEU A 324 -10.33 -10.58 10.36
C LEU A 324 -11.58 -9.88 9.80
N CYS A 325 -12.23 -9.07 10.60
CA CYS A 325 -13.34 -8.20 10.23
C CYS A 325 -12.79 -6.98 9.50
N THR A 326 -13.13 -6.83 8.21
CA THR A 326 -12.54 -5.79 7.38
C THR A 326 -13.31 -4.47 7.40
N GLY A 327 -14.62 -4.55 7.63
CA GLY A 327 -15.57 -3.45 7.44
C GLY A 327 -15.79 -3.09 5.96
N ASP A 328 -15.25 -3.85 5.03
CA ASP A 328 -15.45 -3.66 3.59
C ASP A 328 -16.65 -4.48 3.11
N ALA A 329 -17.62 -3.82 2.48
CA ALA A 329 -18.77 -4.45 1.87
C ALA A 329 -18.45 -4.89 0.43
N VAL A 330 -19.01 -6.04 0.06
CA VAL A 330 -18.81 -6.66 -1.26
C VAL A 330 -20.12 -7.21 -1.80
N LYS A 331 -20.15 -7.43 -3.10
CA LYS A 331 -21.21 -8.15 -3.81
C LYS A 331 -20.64 -9.00 -4.93
N TRP A 332 -21.36 -10.02 -5.34
CA TRP A 332 -20.98 -10.83 -6.50
C TRP A 332 -20.97 -9.98 -7.77
N ILE A 333 -19.95 -10.16 -8.62
CA ILE A 333 -19.92 -9.60 -9.98
C ILE A 333 -21.04 -10.26 -10.81
N ASP A 334 -21.25 -11.55 -10.58
CA ASP A 334 -22.29 -12.36 -11.24
C ASP A 334 -22.73 -13.43 -10.24
N GLU A 335 -23.96 -13.35 -9.76
CA GLU A 335 -24.53 -14.29 -8.78
C GLU A 335 -24.62 -15.73 -9.33
N ASN A 336 -24.70 -15.88 -10.66
CA ASN A 336 -24.77 -17.20 -11.32
C ASN A 336 -23.39 -17.76 -11.64
N ASN A 337 -22.32 -16.98 -11.47
CA ASN A 337 -20.96 -17.39 -11.75
C ASN A 337 -19.97 -16.84 -10.73
N ILE A 338 -19.80 -17.57 -9.63
CA ILE A 338 -18.90 -17.20 -8.53
C ILE A 338 -17.43 -17.06 -8.96
N HIS A 339 -17.02 -17.69 -10.08
CA HIS A 339 -15.65 -17.58 -10.59
C HIS A 339 -15.31 -16.18 -11.13
N ARG A 340 -16.32 -15.34 -11.37
CA ARG A 340 -16.09 -13.93 -11.70
C ARG A 340 -15.62 -13.11 -10.48
N GLY A 341 -15.78 -13.65 -9.26
CA GLY A 341 -15.36 -13.02 -8.02
C GLY A 341 -16.32 -11.93 -7.54
N LEU A 342 -15.77 -11.00 -6.77
CA LEU A 342 -16.50 -9.97 -6.04
C LEU A 342 -16.22 -8.57 -6.59
N ALA A 343 -17.17 -7.68 -6.39
CA ALA A 343 -17.05 -6.24 -6.58
C ALA A 343 -17.13 -5.54 -5.22
N PHE A 344 -16.42 -4.43 -5.08
CA PHE A 344 -16.46 -3.58 -3.89
C PHE A 344 -17.80 -2.83 -3.80
N ASP A 345 -18.41 -2.82 -2.62
CA ASP A 345 -19.71 -2.20 -2.37
C ASP A 345 -19.69 -1.14 -1.26
N GLY A 346 -18.52 -0.58 -1.00
CA GLY A 346 -18.32 0.50 -0.01
C GLY A 346 -17.78 0.03 1.32
N ARG A 347 -17.59 0.96 2.24
CA ARG A 347 -17.25 0.69 3.64
C ARG A 347 -18.51 0.73 4.49
N ILE A 348 -18.73 -0.29 5.30
CA ILE A 348 -19.93 -0.38 6.18
C ILE A 348 -20.02 0.85 7.10
N ALA A 349 -18.90 1.27 7.68
CA ALA A 349 -18.86 2.41 8.60
C ALA A 349 -19.05 3.79 7.93
N GLU A 350 -18.89 3.89 6.61
CA GLU A 350 -19.05 5.15 5.85
C GLU A 350 -20.47 5.27 5.26
N ASP A 351 -21.18 4.17 5.18
CA ASP A 351 -22.52 4.15 4.63
C ASP A 351 -23.55 4.62 5.70
N PHE A 352 -24.56 5.33 5.26
CA PHE A 352 -25.60 5.82 6.15
C PHE A 352 -27.00 5.60 5.56
N LYS A 353 -27.97 5.51 6.46
CA LYS A 353 -29.36 5.34 6.10
C LYS A 353 -30.08 6.68 6.17
N LEU A 354 -30.71 7.07 5.08
CA LEU A 354 -31.58 8.26 5.06
C LEU A 354 -32.80 8.04 5.98
N SER A 355 -33.40 9.14 6.41
CA SER A 355 -34.67 9.12 7.19
C SER A 355 -35.80 8.39 6.46
N THR A 356 -35.72 8.30 5.13
CA THR A 356 -36.65 7.54 4.26
C THR A 356 -36.41 6.03 4.29
N GLY A 357 -35.37 5.55 4.97
CA GLY A 357 -34.99 4.13 5.00
C GLY A 357 -34.05 3.70 3.86
N THR A 358 -33.73 4.60 2.92
CA THR A 358 -32.83 4.32 1.79
C THR A 358 -31.37 4.32 2.28
N PHE A 359 -30.64 3.25 1.98
CA PHE A 359 -29.20 3.16 2.21
C PHE A 359 -28.43 3.98 1.19
N VAL A 360 -27.47 4.78 1.64
CA VAL A 360 -26.53 5.53 0.80
C VAL A 360 -25.15 4.92 0.96
N SER A 361 -24.67 4.24 -0.09
CA SER A 361 -23.32 3.75 -0.20
C SER A 361 -22.41 4.85 -0.75
N VAL A 362 -21.67 5.50 0.15
CA VAL A 362 -20.88 6.71 -0.15
C VAL A 362 -19.85 6.46 -1.25
N GLY A 363 -19.03 5.40 -1.14
CA GLY A 363 -17.98 5.09 -2.11
C GLY A 363 -18.51 4.84 -3.53
N PRO A 364 -19.47 3.90 -3.73
CA PRO A 364 -20.09 3.68 -5.04
C PRO A 364 -20.84 4.89 -5.60
N MET A 365 -21.49 5.69 -4.73
CA MET A 365 -22.17 6.91 -5.16
C MET A 365 -21.18 7.96 -5.65
N ARG A 366 -20.06 8.18 -4.92
CA ARG A 366 -18.97 9.06 -5.34
C ARG A 366 -18.44 8.68 -6.73
N ALA A 367 -18.14 7.40 -6.94
CA ALA A 367 -17.67 6.91 -8.23
C ALA A 367 -18.69 7.19 -9.37
N LYS A 368 -19.98 6.95 -9.12
CA LYS A 368 -21.05 7.23 -10.10
C LYS A 368 -21.17 8.72 -10.42
N ILE A 369 -21.08 9.60 -9.43
CA ILE A 369 -21.15 11.05 -9.64
C ILE A 369 -19.95 11.52 -10.46
N ILE A 370 -18.74 11.04 -10.17
CA ILE A 370 -17.54 11.37 -10.95
C ILE A 370 -17.71 10.93 -12.41
N VAL A 371 -18.15 9.69 -12.64
CA VAL A 371 -18.39 9.17 -14.00
C VAL A 371 -19.46 9.97 -14.74
N ALA A 372 -20.58 10.27 -14.09
CA ALA A 372 -21.67 11.02 -14.71
C ALA A 372 -21.34 12.50 -14.96
N GLY A 373 -20.46 13.06 -14.13
CA GLY A 373 -20.05 14.47 -14.21
C GLY A 373 -18.75 14.71 -14.99
N ALA A 374 -18.13 13.67 -15.53
CA ALA A 374 -16.90 13.83 -16.30
C ALA A 374 -17.13 14.67 -17.59
N PRO A 375 -16.19 15.54 -17.98
CA PRO A 375 -14.90 15.84 -17.32
C PRO A 375 -14.98 16.94 -16.25
N TYR A 376 -16.18 17.42 -15.89
CA TYR A 376 -16.37 18.61 -15.04
C TYR A 376 -16.27 18.32 -13.54
N ILE A 377 -16.60 17.10 -13.10
CA ILE A 377 -16.50 16.65 -11.71
C ILE A 377 -15.33 15.68 -11.61
N GLN A 378 -14.29 16.11 -10.88
CA GLN A 378 -13.08 15.29 -10.67
C GLN A 378 -13.11 14.58 -9.31
N ASP A 379 -13.80 15.13 -8.32
CA ASP A 379 -13.95 14.54 -7.00
C ASP A 379 -15.26 15.00 -6.32
N VAL A 380 -15.71 14.20 -5.33
CA VAL A 380 -16.92 14.43 -4.52
C VAL A 380 -16.58 14.11 -3.09
N VAL A 381 -16.87 15.02 -2.16
CA VAL A 381 -16.64 14.89 -0.72
C VAL A 381 -17.95 14.76 0.01
#